data_2ebeab2d811d033a22e40e16e2a2a956
#
_entry.id   2ebeab2d811d033a22e40e16e2a2a956
#
_cell.length_a   1.000
_cell.length_b   1.000
_cell.length_c   1.000
_cell.angle_alpha   90.00
_cell.angle_beta   90.00
_cell.angle_gamma   90.00
#
_symmetry.space_group_name_H-M   'P 1'
#
loop_
_entity.id
_entity.type
_entity.pdbx_description
1 polymer ?
#
loop_
_entity_poly.entity_id
_entity_poly.type
_entity_poly.pdbx_seq_one_letter_code
_entity_poly.pdbx_strand_id
1 'polypeptide(L)'
;MKLHRDVAVLGVVLLLAGMTCAQNAKKESQLRTVRGVVTDKSDKPIQNSVVFLKNLRTNLVLSHFTDEQGSYRFTGLDPNVDYEIHAEAGDQKSAPRTVTSLDSRKEITLNLKIDRKKT
;
A
#
# COMPACT_ATOMS: atom_id res chain seq x y z
N MET A 1 0.93 0.78 54.86
CA MET A 1 1.52 -0.42 54.29
C MET A 1 0.67 -1.05 53.22
N LYS A 2 -0.64 -1.15 53.38
CA LYS A 2 -1.52 -1.73 52.37
C LYS A 2 -1.55 -0.95 51.06
N LEU A 3 -1.43 0.38 51.13
CA LEU A 3 -1.43 1.24 49.95
C LEU A 3 -0.24 1.00 49.03
N HIS A 4 0.93 0.65 49.58
CA HIS A 4 2.11 0.40 48.78
C HIS A 4 2.00 -0.87 47.95
N ARG A 5 1.32 -1.90 48.45
CA ARG A 5 1.10 -3.13 47.73
C ARG A 5 0.21 -2.91 46.48
N ASP A 6 -0.85 -2.12 46.66
CA ASP A 6 -1.79 -1.85 45.55
C ASP A 6 -1.14 -1.06 44.44
N VAL A 7 -0.25 -0.13 44.74
CA VAL A 7 0.49 0.64 43.76
C VAL A 7 1.42 -0.26 42.91
N ALA A 8 2.09 -1.22 43.56
CA ALA A 8 2.97 -2.15 42.84
C ALA A 8 2.21 -3.03 41.87
N VAL A 9 1.02 -3.51 42.24
CA VAL A 9 0.18 -4.32 41.34
C VAL A 9 -0.25 -3.53 40.12
N LEU A 10 -0.65 -2.29 40.28
CA LEU A 10 -1.05 -1.41 39.19
C LEU A 10 0.11 -1.20 38.19
N GLY A 11 1.33 -1.05 38.71
CA GLY A 11 2.50 -0.88 37.86
C GLY A 11 2.75 -2.08 36.95
N VAL A 12 2.57 -3.29 37.46
CA VAL A 12 2.74 -4.52 36.67
C VAL A 12 1.72 -4.62 35.53
N VAL A 13 0.46 -4.28 35.80
CA VAL A 13 -0.60 -4.31 34.80
C VAL A 13 -0.29 -3.35 33.62
N LEU A 14 0.19 -2.17 33.93
CA LEU A 14 0.55 -1.18 32.90
C LEU A 14 1.68 -1.67 32.00
N LEU A 15 2.67 -2.37 32.54
CA LEU A 15 3.76 -2.93 31.73
C LEU A 15 3.27 -3.98 30.74
N LEU A 16 2.35 -4.85 31.13
CA LEU A 16 1.78 -5.85 30.25
C LEU A 16 1.02 -5.23 29.09
N ALA A 17 0.26 -4.18 29.33
CA ALA A 17 -0.46 -3.46 28.28
C ALA A 17 0.50 -2.83 27.26
N GLY A 18 1.63 -2.30 27.71
CA GLY A 18 2.64 -1.73 26.83
C GLY A 18 3.26 -2.76 25.89
N MET A 19 3.50 -3.97 26.34
CA MET A 19 4.05 -5.05 25.51
C MET A 19 3.09 -5.46 24.40
N THR A 20 1.81 -5.52 24.66
CA THR A 20 0.80 -5.87 23.67
C THR A 20 0.77 -4.86 22.52
N CYS A 21 0.85 -3.56 22.79
CA CYS A 21 0.89 -2.53 21.76
C CYS A 21 2.13 -2.65 20.87
N ALA A 22 3.28 -3.01 21.43
CA ALA A 22 4.52 -3.16 20.67
C ALA A 22 4.44 -4.29 19.65
N GLN A 23 3.77 -5.40 19.95
CA GLN A 23 3.60 -6.52 19.03
C GLN A 23 2.73 -6.14 17.84
N ASN A 24 1.66 -5.38 18.05
CA ASN A 24 0.80 -4.93 16.95
C ASN A 24 1.55 -3.99 16.00
N ALA A 25 2.38 -3.10 16.50
CA ALA A 25 3.17 -2.21 15.68
C ALA A 25 4.14 -2.97 14.76
N LYS A 26 4.78 -4.05 15.24
CA LYS A 26 5.67 -4.87 14.41
C LYS A 26 4.92 -5.54 13.27
N LYS A 27 3.73 -6.07 13.50
CA LYS A 27 2.93 -6.75 12.49
C LYS A 27 2.54 -5.80 11.36
N GLU A 28 2.10 -4.60 11.67
CA GLU A 28 1.73 -3.59 10.68
C GLU A 28 2.92 -3.13 9.86
N SER A 29 4.11 -3.05 10.44
CA SER A 29 5.31 -2.58 9.74
C SER A 29 5.80 -3.52 8.65
N GLN A 30 5.29 -4.75 8.57
CA GLN A 30 5.67 -5.72 7.54
C GLN A 30 4.88 -5.57 6.25
N LEU A 31 3.75 -4.85 6.27
CA LEU A 31 2.93 -4.63 5.09
C LEU A 31 3.61 -3.64 4.14
N ARG A 32 3.29 -3.78 2.85
CA ARG A 32 3.90 -2.96 1.81
C ARG A 32 2.95 -1.88 1.31
N THR A 33 3.53 -0.81 0.79
CA THR A 33 2.83 0.29 0.12
C THR A 33 3.40 0.43 -1.29
N VAL A 34 2.49 0.56 -2.27
CA VAL A 34 2.85 0.90 -3.65
C VAL A 34 2.23 2.25 -3.96
N ARG A 35 3.04 3.17 -4.48
CA ARG A 35 2.58 4.51 -4.86
C ARG A 35 3.29 4.97 -6.12
N GLY A 36 2.77 6.02 -6.72
CA GLY A 36 3.40 6.60 -7.89
C GLY A 36 2.52 7.66 -8.53
N VAL A 37 2.89 8.05 -9.74
CA VAL A 37 2.20 9.06 -10.53
C VAL A 37 1.82 8.45 -11.87
N VAL A 38 0.61 8.75 -12.34
CA VAL A 38 0.14 8.39 -13.67
C VAL A 38 0.33 9.59 -14.59
N THR A 39 1.03 9.39 -15.70
CA THR A 39 1.32 10.46 -16.66
C THR A 39 0.88 10.05 -18.06
N ASP A 40 0.78 11.06 -18.96
CA ASP A 40 0.59 10.82 -20.40
C ASP A 40 1.94 10.65 -21.10
N LYS A 41 1.91 10.58 -22.46
CA LYS A 41 3.12 10.44 -23.25
C LYS A 41 4.11 11.60 -23.10
N SER A 42 3.60 12.79 -22.72
CA SER A 42 4.39 14.00 -22.53
C SER A 42 4.84 14.21 -21.09
N ASP A 43 4.69 13.16 -20.26
CA ASP A 43 5.04 13.20 -18.82
C ASP A 43 4.19 14.16 -17.99
N LYS A 44 3.00 14.51 -18.48
CA LYS A 44 2.05 15.32 -17.73
C LYS A 44 1.18 14.44 -16.84
N PRO A 45 0.99 14.81 -15.56
CA PRO A 45 0.12 14.04 -14.67
C PRO A 45 -1.32 13.97 -15.17
N ILE A 46 -1.96 12.82 -15.01
CA ILE A 46 -3.36 12.62 -15.41
C ILE A 46 -4.23 12.53 -14.18
N GLN A 47 -5.09 13.52 -13.99
CA GLN A 47 -6.10 13.54 -12.94
C GLN A 47 -7.25 12.60 -13.31
N ASN A 48 -7.82 11.95 -12.28
CA ASN A 48 -9.01 11.08 -12.43
C ASN A 48 -8.83 9.88 -13.36
N SER A 49 -7.59 9.44 -13.59
CA SER A 49 -7.36 8.12 -14.17
C SER A 49 -7.61 7.06 -13.10
N VAL A 50 -7.88 5.83 -13.53
CA VAL A 50 -8.13 4.71 -12.61
C VAL A 50 -6.90 3.83 -12.59
N VAL A 51 -6.38 3.56 -11.40
CA VAL A 51 -5.29 2.61 -11.21
C VAL A 51 -5.85 1.31 -10.65
N PHE A 52 -5.55 0.20 -11.31
CA PHE A 52 -6.00 -1.13 -10.90
C PHE A 52 -4.84 -1.91 -10.32
N LEU A 53 -5.08 -2.56 -9.20
CA LEU A 53 -4.11 -3.44 -8.52
C LEU A 53 -4.74 -4.82 -8.41
N LYS A 54 -4.10 -5.81 -9.03
CA LYS A 54 -4.58 -7.18 -9.03
C LYS A 54 -3.69 -8.06 -8.15
N ASN A 55 -4.31 -8.73 -7.19
CA ASN A 55 -3.64 -9.76 -6.39
C ASN A 55 -3.51 -11.01 -7.25
N LEU A 56 -2.28 -11.40 -7.60
CA LEU A 56 -2.05 -12.51 -8.53
C LEU A 56 -2.31 -13.87 -7.92
N ARG A 57 -2.43 -13.96 -6.59
CA ARG A 57 -2.77 -15.21 -5.92
C ARG A 57 -4.27 -15.45 -5.87
N THR A 58 -5.06 -14.40 -5.59
CA THR A 58 -6.52 -14.52 -5.43
C THR A 58 -7.31 -13.99 -6.61
N ASN A 59 -6.67 -13.25 -7.52
CA ASN A 59 -7.28 -12.53 -8.66
C ASN A 59 -8.22 -11.40 -8.24
N LEU A 60 -8.19 -10.99 -6.97
CA LEU A 60 -8.95 -9.81 -6.55
C LEU A 60 -8.32 -8.54 -7.10
N VAL A 61 -9.18 -7.62 -7.55
CA VAL A 61 -8.74 -6.34 -8.13
C VAL A 61 -9.26 -5.20 -7.27
N LEU A 62 -8.34 -4.31 -6.87
CA LEU A 62 -8.65 -3.05 -6.23
C LEU A 62 -8.45 -1.92 -7.24
N SER A 63 -9.19 -0.83 -7.07
CA SER A 63 -9.03 0.34 -7.92
C SER A 63 -8.95 1.62 -7.09
N HIS A 64 -8.28 2.62 -7.66
CA HIS A 64 -8.11 3.92 -7.02
C HIS A 64 -8.03 5.00 -8.10
N PHE A 65 -8.77 6.10 -7.91
CA PHE A 65 -8.66 7.25 -8.80
C PHE A 65 -7.42 8.07 -8.44
N THR A 66 -6.73 8.60 -9.44
CA THR A 66 -5.62 9.52 -9.21
C THR A 66 -6.14 10.88 -8.77
N ASP A 67 -5.34 11.58 -7.98
CA ASP A 67 -5.65 12.94 -7.51
C ASP A 67 -5.25 14.00 -8.56
N GLU A 68 -5.27 15.27 -8.15
CA GLU A 68 -4.95 16.41 -9.04
C GLU A 68 -3.53 16.36 -9.58
N GLN A 69 -2.60 15.73 -8.85
CA GLN A 69 -1.22 15.55 -9.27
C GLN A 69 -0.99 14.24 -10.00
N GLY A 70 -2.05 13.49 -10.29
CA GLY A 70 -1.94 12.17 -10.90
C GLY A 70 -1.43 11.08 -9.98
N SER A 71 -1.39 11.34 -8.68
CA SER A 71 -0.84 10.42 -7.69
C SER A 71 -1.84 9.35 -7.28
N TYR A 72 -1.30 8.16 -7.00
CA TYR A 72 -2.07 7.04 -6.45
C TYR A 72 -1.27 6.37 -5.33
N ARG A 73 -1.97 5.61 -4.48
CA ARG A 73 -1.34 4.89 -3.39
C ARG A 73 -2.20 3.71 -2.96
N PHE A 74 -1.56 2.54 -2.82
CA PHE A 74 -2.16 1.35 -2.24
C PHE A 74 -1.35 0.93 -1.02
N THR A 75 -2.02 0.73 0.11
CA THR A 75 -1.39 0.37 1.38
C THR A 75 -1.86 -0.99 1.85
N GLY A 76 -1.18 -1.54 2.86
CA GLY A 76 -1.62 -2.78 3.48
C GLY A 76 -1.45 -4.01 2.61
N LEU A 77 -0.48 -4.00 1.67
CA LEU A 77 -0.27 -5.11 0.75
C LEU A 77 0.58 -6.20 1.40
N ASP A 78 0.23 -7.46 1.12
CA ASP A 78 0.91 -8.63 1.65
C ASP A 78 2.31 -8.76 1.02
N PRO A 79 3.38 -8.81 1.82
CA PRO A 79 4.74 -8.93 1.28
C PRO A 79 5.03 -10.28 0.61
N ASN A 80 4.17 -11.27 0.82
CA ASN A 80 4.34 -12.62 0.25
C ASN A 80 3.53 -12.85 -1.01
N VAL A 81 2.89 -11.80 -1.55
CA VAL A 81 2.01 -11.89 -2.72
C VAL A 81 2.54 -10.99 -3.82
N ASP A 82 2.49 -11.49 -5.06
CA ASP A 82 2.77 -10.69 -6.24
C ASP A 82 1.52 -9.92 -6.66
N TYR A 83 1.70 -8.67 -7.09
CA TYR A 83 0.61 -7.81 -7.56
C TYR A 83 0.94 -7.28 -8.94
N GLU A 84 -0.10 -7.14 -9.77
CA GLU A 84 0.00 -6.49 -11.07
C GLU A 84 -0.76 -5.17 -11.03
N ILE A 85 -0.14 -4.12 -11.55
CA ILE A 85 -0.70 -2.77 -11.49
C ILE A 85 -0.67 -2.12 -12.86
N HIS A 86 -1.77 -1.45 -13.23
CA HIS A 86 -1.85 -0.65 -14.45
C HIS A 86 -2.85 0.48 -14.28
N ALA A 87 -2.79 1.49 -15.14
CA ALA A 87 -3.71 2.62 -15.13
C ALA A 87 -4.50 2.69 -16.42
N GLU A 88 -5.71 3.24 -16.34
CA GLU A 88 -6.58 3.47 -17.50
C GLU A 88 -7.16 4.88 -17.44
N ALA A 89 -7.23 5.54 -18.60
CA ALA A 89 -7.86 6.85 -18.76
C ALA A 89 -8.56 6.88 -20.11
N GLY A 90 -9.91 6.95 -20.08
CA GLY A 90 -10.70 6.88 -21.30
C GLY A 90 -10.49 5.56 -22.05
N ASP A 91 -10.10 5.64 -23.32
CA ASP A 91 -9.82 4.48 -24.14
C ASP A 91 -8.33 4.07 -24.20
N GLN A 92 -7.55 4.59 -23.26
CA GLN A 92 -6.11 4.34 -23.21
C GLN A 92 -5.72 3.69 -21.89
N LYS A 93 -4.58 3.01 -21.89
CA LYS A 93 -4.05 2.34 -20.70
C LYS A 93 -2.53 2.39 -20.65
N SER A 94 -1.99 2.15 -19.46
CA SER A 94 -0.57 1.96 -19.27
C SER A 94 -0.19 0.50 -19.47
N ALA A 95 1.11 0.25 -19.70
CA ALA A 95 1.64 -1.10 -19.64
C ALA A 95 1.53 -1.63 -18.19
N PRO A 96 1.21 -2.92 -17.99
CA PRO A 96 1.15 -3.47 -16.64
C PRO A 96 2.55 -3.58 -16.03
N ARG A 97 2.63 -3.35 -14.73
CA ARG A 97 3.86 -3.49 -13.94
C ARG A 97 3.60 -4.49 -12.83
N THR A 98 4.61 -5.25 -12.46
CA THR A 98 4.49 -6.27 -11.43
C THR A 98 5.32 -5.89 -10.21
N VAL A 99 4.71 -6.03 -9.03
CA VAL A 99 5.40 -5.92 -7.74
C VAL A 99 5.54 -7.34 -7.21
N THR A 100 6.79 -7.83 -7.12
CA THR A 100 7.02 -9.22 -6.74
C THR A 100 7.23 -9.37 -5.24
N SER A 101 6.95 -10.57 -4.71
CA SER A 101 7.23 -10.90 -3.33
C SER A 101 8.73 -10.96 -3.04
N LEU A 102 9.55 -11.02 -4.09
CA LEU A 102 11.01 -11.00 -3.95
C LEU A 102 11.57 -9.59 -3.69
N ASP A 103 10.77 -8.55 -3.95
CA ASP A 103 11.15 -7.18 -3.65
C ASP A 103 10.97 -6.92 -2.16
N SER A 104 12.06 -6.69 -1.44
CA SER A 104 12.04 -6.53 0.01
C SER A 104 11.67 -5.13 0.49
N ARG A 105 11.47 -4.17 -0.43
CA ARG A 105 11.13 -2.80 -0.05
C ARG A 105 9.72 -2.73 0.52
N LYS A 106 9.56 -1.99 1.61
CA LYS A 106 8.23 -1.76 2.22
C LYS A 106 7.45 -0.69 1.48
N GLU A 107 8.14 0.23 0.84
CA GLU A 107 7.53 1.29 0.05
C GLU A 107 8.13 1.26 -1.36
N ILE A 108 7.27 1.06 -2.35
CA ILE A 108 7.66 0.87 -3.74
C ILE A 108 7.03 1.99 -4.57
N THR A 109 7.84 2.71 -5.32
CA THR A 109 7.37 3.76 -6.22
C THR A 109 7.33 3.24 -7.64
N LEU A 110 6.14 3.22 -8.25
CA LEU A 110 5.92 2.84 -9.63
C LEU A 110 5.16 3.95 -10.34
N ASN A 111 5.81 4.59 -11.31
CA ASN A 111 5.16 5.57 -12.16
C ASN A 111 4.60 4.85 -13.39
N LEU A 112 3.37 5.18 -13.76
CA LEU A 112 2.66 4.55 -14.87
C LEU A 112 2.46 5.56 -15.98
N LYS A 113 2.76 5.17 -17.23
CA LYS A 113 2.58 6.04 -18.38
C LYS A 113 1.47 5.48 -19.26
N ILE A 114 0.44 6.30 -19.53
CA ILE A 114 -0.67 5.91 -20.40
C ILE A 114 -0.29 6.25 -21.84
N ASP A 115 0.14 5.24 -22.59
CA ASP A 115 0.64 5.40 -23.93
C ASP A 115 0.11 4.34 -24.90
N ARG A 116 -0.84 3.51 -24.47
CA ARG A 116 -1.39 2.43 -25.28
C ARG A 116 -2.90 2.53 -25.37
N LYS A 117 -3.45 2.15 -26.53
CA LYS A 117 -4.90 2.01 -26.66
C LYS A 117 -5.36 0.70 -26.04
N LYS A 118 -6.54 0.72 -25.43
CA LYS A 118 -7.21 -0.52 -25.01
C LYS A 118 -7.61 -1.32 -26.25
N THR A 119 -7.45 -2.62 -26.16
CA THR A 119 -7.88 -3.53 -27.24
C THR A 119 -9.13 -4.28 -26.85
#